data_4abe21b2b7098352aa5980f392fd6b76
#
_entry.id   4abe21b2b7098352aa5980f392fd6b76
#
_cell.length_a   1.000
_cell.length_b   1.000
_cell.length_c   1.000
_cell.angle_alpha   90.00
_cell.angle_beta   90.00
_cell.angle_gamma   90.00
#
_symmetry.space_group_name_H-M   'P 1'
#
loop_
_entity.id
_entity.type
_entity.pdbx_description
1 polymer ?
#
loop_
_entity_poly.entity_id
_entity_poly.type
_entity_poly.pdbx_seq_one_letter_code
_entity_poly.pdbx_strand_id
1 'polypeptide(L)'
;MVKQRTAKTLHRFRNSSRSVSRLWGIGLGVATAMACFASASDAQASGIAAARFGGEHGHPTTDNPTAIYYNPAGIALSKGTHIFVDGTIALRWAGYERPAAGPDDVANGSFPTQNNQETLELAPGANDGKASLFNAIASPFLGVSSDFGTDFIYGGLSVSFPFGGSAVWDKNSVYEGNQQFPGAADGQQRWYSIDGSIRSMYVTGALAFNIRKIGLSIGLSGSAIRSEVNTLRARNADGTDDLVAVNSDGTIAFDGDNNTTIKEGRSLVEVNGWQGGFGIGLVYDVLKKGKYFIGASYTSQPNITGGMTLTGTLRNALAVSQADQSEVELTQSLPDIIRLGVRIRPTDKYELRLFGDYTRWSVAERQCLIDVAGKTDNTCNFDNLDTALTEPENFGGSSLPDGTQNPAAEGVVQHLPRFWKDAGGVRLGGSYWFIPEVEGYLGAGYDSTAVPLETLDPALMDMHKFSLSAGVRWQIVKHLAMAFTATEIIYLRTSTKGKSVLNRFPAPTRQPSADGVYTQFLQLFNIYADISF
;
A
#
# COMPACT_ATOMS: atom_id res chain seq x y z
N MET A 1 -31.53 -68.49 -17.24
CA MET A 1 -31.24 -67.64 -16.06
C MET A 1 -29.89 -66.99 -16.18
N VAL A 2 -29.52 -66.31 -17.30
CA VAL A 2 -28.29 -65.63 -17.55
C VAL A 2 -28.50 -64.45 -18.52
N LYS A 3 -29.35 -63.46 -18.19
CA LYS A 3 -29.52 -62.25 -19.02
C LYS A 3 -29.79 -60.94 -18.25
N GLN A 4 -29.55 -60.90 -16.94
CA GLN A 4 -29.83 -59.68 -16.15
C GLN A 4 -28.60 -59.06 -15.40
N ARG A 5 -27.36 -59.51 -15.60
CA ARG A 5 -26.19 -58.98 -14.92
C ARG A 5 -25.30 -58.01 -15.73
N THR A 6 -25.54 -57.87 -17.03
CA THR A 6 -24.69 -57.05 -17.91
C THR A 6 -25.15 -55.58 -18.06
N ALA A 7 -26.37 -55.22 -17.65
CA ALA A 7 -26.89 -53.87 -17.83
C ALA A 7 -26.55 -52.89 -16.69
N LYS A 8 -26.15 -53.36 -15.50
CA LYS A 8 -25.83 -52.49 -14.35
C LYS A 8 -24.37 -51.98 -14.34
N THR A 9 -23.48 -52.62 -15.07
CA THR A 9 -22.04 -52.24 -15.09
C THR A 9 -21.75 -51.12 -16.10
N LEU A 10 -22.55 -51.02 -17.16
CA LEU A 10 -22.37 -49.95 -18.18
C LEU A 10 -22.90 -48.58 -17.74
N HIS A 11 -23.82 -48.52 -16.76
CA HIS A 11 -24.35 -47.24 -16.25
C HIS A 11 -23.38 -46.55 -15.25
N ARG A 12 -22.45 -47.29 -14.63
CA ARG A 12 -21.46 -46.71 -13.70
C ARG A 12 -20.28 -46.08 -14.41
N PHE A 13 -19.91 -46.53 -15.60
CA PHE A 13 -18.81 -45.94 -16.38
C PHE A 13 -19.20 -44.67 -17.13
N ARG A 14 -20.48 -44.44 -17.39
CA ARG A 14 -20.96 -43.26 -18.11
C ARG A 14 -21.10 -42.02 -17.21
N ASN A 15 -21.17 -42.18 -15.89
CA ASN A 15 -21.22 -41.08 -14.92
C ASN A 15 -19.82 -40.62 -14.46
N SER A 16 -18.77 -41.46 -14.58
CA SER A 16 -17.41 -41.08 -14.20
C SER A 16 -16.73 -40.19 -15.26
N SER A 17 -17.08 -40.35 -16.54
CA SER A 17 -16.51 -39.52 -17.61
C SER A 17 -17.08 -38.08 -17.62
N ARG A 18 -18.30 -37.87 -17.09
CA ARG A 18 -18.86 -36.49 -16.95
C ARG A 18 -18.30 -35.73 -15.75
N SER A 19 -17.82 -36.41 -14.71
CA SER A 19 -17.18 -35.72 -13.57
C SER A 19 -15.73 -35.30 -13.89
N VAL A 20 -15.02 -36.12 -14.65
CA VAL A 20 -13.64 -35.83 -15.08
C VAL A 20 -13.60 -34.65 -16.07
N SER A 21 -14.52 -34.59 -17.05
CA SER A 21 -14.60 -33.48 -17.99
C SER A 21 -14.98 -32.13 -17.33
N ARG A 22 -15.75 -32.16 -16.22
CA ARG A 22 -16.04 -30.93 -15.43
C ARG A 22 -14.84 -30.47 -14.62
N LEU A 23 -14.05 -31.36 -14.07
CA LEU A 23 -12.80 -31.03 -13.37
C LEU A 23 -11.75 -30.41 -14.31
N TRP A 24 -11.64 -30.89 -15.56
CA TRP A 24 -10.75 -30.32 -16.56
C TRP A 24 -11.19 -28.92 -17.02
N GLY A 25 -12.49 -28.67 -17.13
CA GLY A 25 -13.02 -27.33 -17.45
C GLY A 25 -12.74 -26.30 -16.35
N ILE A 26 -12.81 -26.71 -15.07
CA ILE A 26 -12.51 -25.85 -13.92
C ILE A 26 -10.98 -25.62 -13.81
N GLY A 27 -10.17 -26.66 -14.04
CA GLY A 27 -8.70 -26.54 -14.05
C GLY A 27 -8.21 -25.59 -15.15
N LEU A 28 -8.81 -25.60 -16.33
CA LEU A 28 -8.46 -24.69 -17.42
C LEU A 28 -8.90 -23.24 -17.11
N GLY A 29 -10.07 -23.05 -16.48
CA GLY A 29 -10.55 -21.72 -16.03
C GLY A 29 -9.67 -21.10 -14.95
N VAL A 30 -9.20 -21.89 -13.99
CA VAL A 30 -8.27 -21.44 -12.94
C VAL A 30 -6.88 -21.17 -13.52
N ALA A 31 -6.39 -22.00 -14.45
CA ALA A 31 -5.12 -21.77 -15.13
C ALA A 31 -5.16 -20.52 -16.02
N THR A 32 -6.27 -20.24 -16.70
CA THR A 32 -6.46 -19.03 -17.50
C THR A 32 -6.56 -17.80 -16.60
N ALA A 33 -7.26 -17.88 -15.46
CA ALA A 33 -7.26 -16.81 -14.47
C ALA A 33 -5.85 -16.56 -13.90
N MET A 34 -5.09 -17.61 -13.54
CA MET A 34 -3.69 -17.49 -13.10
C MET A 34 -2.77 -16.90 -14.19
N ALA A 35 -2.99 -17.22 -15.47
CA ALA A 35 -2.24 -16.62 -16.56
C ALA A 35 -2.56 -15.12 -16.75
N CYS A 36 -3.80 -14.69 -16.51
CA CYS A 36 -4.17 -13.28 -16.48
C CYS A 36 -3.54 -12.53 -15.30
N PHE A 37 -3.27 -13.23 -14.17
CA PHE A 37 -2.55 -12.64 -13.03
C PHE A 37 -1.03 -12.51 -13.27
N ALA A 38 -0.44 -13.37 -14.08
CA ALA A 38 0.98 -13.32 -14.42
C ALA A 38 1.35 -12.19 -15.40
N SER A 39 0.37 -11.67 -16.14
CA SER A 39 0.51 -10.53 -17.07
C SER A 39 -0.08 -9.22 -16.53
N ALA A 40 -0.53 -9.18 -15.28
CA ALA A 40 -0.89 -7.94 -14.62
C ALA A 40 0.39 -7.13 -14.39
N SER A 41 0.68 -6.25 -15.33
CA SER A 41 1.69 -5.21 -15.19
C SER A 41 1.43 -4.45 -13.90
N ASP A 42 2.46 -4.32 -13.10
CA ASP A 42 2.64 -3.52 -11.89
C ASP A 42 1.37 -2.95 -11.25
N ALA A 43 0.77 -3.74 -10.38
CA ALA A 43 -0.35 -3.31 -9.56
C ALA A 43 0.18 -2.41 -8.43
N GLN A 44 -0.22 -1.16 -8.44
CA GLN A 44 0.33 -0.12 -7.58
C GLN A 44 -0.81 0.64 -6.91
N ALA A 45 -0.87 0.64 -5.59
CA ALA A 45 -1.81 1.45 -4.83
C ALA A 45 -1.06 2.50 -3.99
N SER A 46 -1.52 3.72 -3.96
CA SER A 46 -0.96 4.74 -3.06
C SER A 46 -1.01 4.22 -1.64
N GLY A 47 0.13 4.18 -1.04
CA GLY A 47 0.41 3.57 0.22
C GLY A 47 -0.78 3.53 1.13
N ILE A 48 -0.98 2.41 1.80
CA ILE A 48 -1.83 2.28 2.93
C ILE A 48 -3.18 1.64 2.60
N ALA A 49 -3.20 0.29 2.68
CA ALA A 49 -4.38 -0.54 2.98
C ALA A 49 -5.72 -0.13 2.31
N ALA A 50 -5.67 0.36 1.05
CA ALA A 50 -6.88 0.61 0.28
C ALA A 50 -7.48 -0.67 -0.32
N ALA A 51 -6.80 -1.80 -0.21
CA ALA A 51 -7.27 -3.08 -0.71
C ALA A 51 -8.52 -3.53 0.06
N ARG A 52 -9.62 -3.72 -0.66
CA ARG A 52 -10.90 -4.20 -0.13
C ARG A 52 -11.28 -5.49 -0.81
N PHE A 53 -10.61 -6.57 -0.42
CA PHE A 53 -10.91 -7.90 -0.96
C PHE A 53 -12.35 -8.32 -0.61
N GLY A 54 -13.11 -8.76 -1.62
CA GLY A 54 -14.51 -9.09 -1.45
C GLY A 54 -15.45 -7.89 -1.33
N GLY A 55 -14.96 -6.67 -1.52
CA GLY A 55 -15.77 -5.45 -1.43
C GLY A 55 -16.42 -5.30 -0.05
N GLU A 56 -17.73 -5.03 0.01
CA GLU A 56 -18.48 -4.89 1.27
C GLU A 56 -18.62 -6.17 2.08
N HIS A 57 -18.31 -7.35 1.49
CA HIS A 57 -18.29 -8.63 2.21
C HIS A 57 -16.93 -8.91 2.89
N GLY A 58 -15.92 -8.05 2.71
CA GLY A 58 -14.62 -8.14 3.35
C GLY A 58 -14.58 -7.39 4.69
N HIS A 59 -14.79 -8.11 5.81
CA HIS A 59 -14.83 -7.53 7.16
C HIS A 59 -14.50 -8.59 8.25
N PRO A 60 -14.28 -8.22 9.53
CA PRO A 60 -13.84 -9.15 10.56
C PRO A 60 -14.83 -10.28 10.92
N THR A 61 -16.05 -10.23 10.42
CA THR A 61 -17.06 -11.28 10.60
C THR A 61 -17.46 -11.94 9.29
N THR A 62 -16.65 -11.78 8.22
CA THR A 62 -16.89 -12.42 6.92
C THR A 62 -16.79 -13.94 7.02
N ASP A 63 -17.52 -14.63 6.15
CA ASP A 63 -17.63 -16.08 6.09
C ASP A 63 -17.12 -16.69 4.76
N ASN A 64 -16.57 -15.88 3.87
CA ASN A 64 -15.94 -16.35 2.63
C ASN A 64 -14.41 -16.41 2.76
N PRO A 65 -13.64 -16.93 1.80
CA PRO A 65 -12.18 -17.04 1.89
C PRO A 65 -11.40 -15.75 2.14
N THR A 66 -11.99 -14.55 1.94
CA THR A 66 -11.32 -13.30 2.33
C THR A 66 -11.12 -13.18 3.85
N ALA A 67 -11.80 -14.01 4.64
CA ALA A 67 -11.60 -14.17 6.07
C ALA A 67 -10.13 -14.52 6.42
N ILE A 68 -9.41 -15.24 5.55
CA ILE A 68 -7.99 -15.55 5.74
C ILE A 68 -7.19 -14.26 5.99
N TYR A 69 -7.56 -13.16 5.32
CA TYR A 69 -6.96 -11.85 5.50
C TYR A 69 -7.61 -11.03 6.64
N TYR A 70 -8.95 -10.95 6.67
CA TYR A 70 -9.63 -10.06 7.62
C TYR A 70 -9.71 -10.62 9.03
N ASN A 71 -9.97 -11.92 9.17
CA ASN A 71 -10.09 -12.65 10.43
C ASN A 71 -10.07 -14.16 10.17
N PRO A 72 -8.97 -14.87 10.40
CA PRO A 72 -8.86 -16.29 10.05
C PRO A 72 -9.91 -17.19 10.72
N ALA A 73 -10.53 -16.76 11.84
CA ALA A 73 -11.64 -17.50 12.45
C ALA A 73 -12.91 -17.54 11.57
N GLY A 74 -13.06 -16.57 10.65
CA GLY A 74 -14.24 -16.45 9.79
C GLY A 74 -14.38 -17.59 8.78
N ILE A 75 -13.28 -18.27 8.37
CA ILE A 75 -13.36 -19.44 7.48
C ILE A 75 -14.17 -20.59 8.10
N ALA A 76 -14.31 -20.60 9.43
CA ALA A 76 -15.11 -21.60 10.15
C ALA A 76 -16.63 -21.32 10.14
N LEU A 77 -17.07 -20.24 9.52
CA LEU A 77 -18.48 -19.88 9.42
C LEU A 77 -19.17 -20.49 8.18
N SER A 78 -18.40 -20.87 7.14
CA SER A 78 -18.89 -21.52 5.93
C SER A 78 -18.60 -23.01 5.93
N LYS A 79 -19.48 -23.78 5.29
CA LYS A 79 -19.34 -25.23 5.12
C LYS A 79 -18.95 -25.57 3.70
N GLY A 80 -18.24 -26.70 3.57
CA GLY A 80 -17.76 -27.21 2.30
C GLY A 80 -16.43 -26.59 1.88
N THR A 81 -16.12 -26.68 0.61
CA THR A 81 -14.92 -26.10 0.01
C THR A 81 -15.33 -24.91 -0.83
N HIS A 82 -14.66 -23.79 -0.60
CA HIS A 82 -14.84 -22.52 -1.33
C HIS A 82 -13.58 -22.15 -2.09
N ILE A 83 -13.72 -21.76 -3.35
CA ILE A 83 -12.68 -21.11 -4.16
C ILE A 83 -13.18 -19.69 -4.44
N PHE A 84 -12.41 -18.73 -4.02
CA PHE A 84 -12.74 -17.31 -4.12
C PHE A 84 -11.71 -16.59 -4.99
N VAL A 85 -12.18 -15.92 -6.02
CA VAL A 85 -11.36 -15.10 -6.92
C VAL A 85 -11.93 -13.69 -6.93
N ASP A 86 -11.10 -12.73 -6.58
CA ASP A 86 -11.47 -11.32 -6.53
C ASP A 86 -10.50 -10.50 -7.38
N GLY A 87 -11.04 -9.55 -8.14
CA GLY A 87 -10.29 -8.55 -8.88
C GLY A 87 -10.77 -7.15 -8.47
N THR A 88 -9.90 -6.38 -7.85
CA THR A 88 -10.15 -4.96 -7.58
C THR A 88 -9.32 -4.11 -8.52
N ILE A 89 -9.95 -3.17 -9.23
CA ILE A 89 -9.27 -2.11 -9.99
C ILE A 89 -9.50 -0.81 -9.25
N ALA A 90 -8.42 -0.10 -8.94
CA ALA A 90 -8.42 1.22 -8.35
C ALA A 90 -7.99 2.26 -9.39
N LEU A 91 -8.83 3.23 -9.65
CA LEU A 91 -8.52 4.41 -10.43
C LEU A 91 -8.19 5.55 -9.47
N ARG A 92 -6.98 6.09 -9.57
CA ARG A 92 -6.47 7.12 -8.67
C ARG A 92 -6.19 8.41 -9.41
N TRP A 93 -6.75 9.49 -8.94
CA TRP A 93 -6.39 10.86 -9.30
C TRP A 93 -5.74 11.52 -8.09
N ALA A 94 -4.59 12.15 -8.28
CA ALA A 94 -3.96 12.94 -7.24
C ALA A 94 -3.36 14.22 -7.83
N GLY A 95 -3.27 15.24 -6.99
CA GLY A 95 -2.68 16.51 -7.32
C GLY A 95 -1.82 17.05 -6.17
N TYR A 96 -0.74 17.69 -6.55
CA TYR A 96 0.15 18.43 -5.67
C TYR A 96 0.37 19.82 -6.27
N GLU A 97 0.08 20.86 -5.50
CA GLU A 97 0.33 22.24 -5.90
C GLU A 97 1.38 22.83 -4.98
N ARG A 98 2.60 22.96 -5.49
CA ARG A 98 3.73 23.51 -4.78
C ARG A 98 3.73 25.03 -4.94
N PRO A 99 3.76 25.82 -3.83
CA PRO A 99 3.82 27.27 -3.93
C PRO A 99 5.18 27.72 -4.47
N ALA A 100 5.19 28.88 -5.12
CA ALA A 100 6.44 29.57 -5.38
C ALA A 100 7.07 30.02 -4.06
N ALA A 101 8.39 29.99 -3.99
CA ALA A 101 9.12 30.49 -2.83
C ALA A 101 8.89 32.01 -2.66
N GLY A 102 8.48 32.41 -1.46
CA GLY A 102 8.43 33.82 -1.08
C GLY A 102 9.68 34.22 -0.28
N PRO A 103 9.98 35.52 -0.18
CA PRO A 103 11.09 36.02 0.65
C PRO A 103 10.97 35.58 2.13
N ASP A 104 9.75 35.51 2.67
CA ASP A 104 9.49 35.08 4.03
C ASP A 104 9.70 33.58 4.23
N ASP A 105 9.47 32.79 3.19
CA ASP A 105 9.68 31.34 3.23
C ASP A 105 11.19 31.03 3.31
N VAL A 106 12.02 31.83 2.66
CA VAL A 106 13.50 31.76 2.74
C VAL A 106 13.98 32.15 4.14
N ALA A 107 13.45 33.23 4.72
CA ALA A 107 13.83 33.73 6.04
C ALA A 107 13.47 32.72 7.16
N ASN A 108 12.41 31.95 7.01
CA ASN A 108 11.95 30.92 7.97
C ASN A 108 12.58 29.55 7.74
N GLY A 109 13.51 29.39 6.81
CA GLY A 109 14.10 28.11 6.46
C GLY A 109 13.13 27.14 5.79
N SER A 110 11.95 27.61 5.39
CA SER A 110 10.90 26.82 4.76
C SER A 110 11.17 26.57 3.29
N PHE A 111 12.15 27.29 2.75
CA PHE A 111 12.55 27.17 1.36
C PHE A 111 14.05 27.14 1.19
N PRO A 112 14.44 26.65 0.06
CA PRO A 112 15.82 26.40 -0.24
C PRO A 112 16.66 27.67 -0.14
N THR A 113 17.89 27.45 0.04
CA THR A 113 19.01 28.35 0.06
C THR A 113 18.87 29.55 -0.90
N GLN A 114 19.66 30.63 -0.72
CA GLN A 114 19.72 31.78 -1.61
C GLN A 114 19.69 31.46 -3.12
N ASN A 115 20.10 30.26 -3.50
CA ASN A 115 20.15 29.76 -4.87
C ASN A 115 18.76 29.51 -5.49
N ASN A 116 17.74 29.25 -4.69
CA ASN A 116 16.42 29.03 -5.24
C ASN A 116 15.72 30.26 -5.80
N GLN A 117 16.05 31.42 -5.29
CA GLN A 117 15.54 32.67 -5.85
C GLN A 117 16.09 32.87 -7.27
N GLU A 118 17.37 32.59 -7.47
CA GLU A 118 17.99 32.59 -8.81
C GLU A 118 17.43 31.47 -9.69
N THR A 119 17.20 30.26 -9.13
CA THR A 119 16.56 29.18 -9.84
C THR A 119 15.13 29.52 -10.28
N LEU A 120 14.34 30.20 -9.44
CA LEU A 120 13.00 30.66 -9.81
C LEU A 120 13.01 31.71 -10.92
N GLU A 121 14.00 32.57 -10.94
CA GLU A 121 14.19 33.58 -12.00
C GLU A 121 14.64 32.95 -13.31
N LEU A 122 15.56 31.96 -13.25
CA LEU A 122 16.12 31.29 -14.42
C LEU A 122 15.15 30.24 -15.03
N ALA A 123 14.37 29.58 -14.19
CA ALA A 123 13.51 28.47 -14.57
C ALA A 123 12.13 28.55 -13.88
N PRO A 124 11.31 29.56 -14.19
CA PRO A 124 9.98 29.73 -13.59
C PRO A 124 9.10 28.50 -13.81
N GLY A 125 8.46 27.99 -12.74
CA GLY A 125 7.60 26.81 -12.82
C GLY A 125 8.34 25.47 -12.90
N ALA A 126 9.67 25.45 -12.75
CA ALA A 126 10.44 24.20 -12.68
C ALA A 126 10.27 23.49 -11.33
N ASN A 127 10.17 24.25 -10.24
CA ASN A 127 10.03 23.74 -8.88
C ASN A 127 8.70 24.13 -8.21
N ASP A 128 7.93 25.03 -8.80
CA ASP A 128 6.64 25.50 -8.29
C ASP A 128 5.50 25.26 -9.30
N GLY A 129 4.25 25.28 -8.83
CA GLY A 129 3.08 25.06 -9.64
C GLY A 129 2.40 23.72 -9.38
N LYS A 130 1.61 23.23 -10.36
CA LYS A 130 0.75 22.06 -10.22
C LYS A 130 1.35 20.84 -10.87
N ALA A 131 1.35 19.74 -10.12
CA ALA A 131 1.59 18.41 -10.63
C ALA A 131 0.33 17.55 -10.44
N SER A 132 0.08 16.66 -11.38
CA SER A 132 -1.04 15.71 -11.35
C SER A 132 -0.59 14.31 -11.70
N LEU A 133 -1.40 13.33 -11.32
CA LEU A 133 -1.27 11.96 -11.78
C LEU A 133 -2.63 11.31 -11.95
N PHE A 134 -2.68 10.39 -12.91
CA PHE A 134 -3.74 9.40 -13.03
C PHE A 134 -3.12 8.01 -13.11
N ASN A 135 -3.48 7.12 -12.17
CA ASN A 135 -3.01 5.73 -12.18
C ASN A 135 -4.20 4.78 -12.11
N ALA A 136 -4.13 3.69 -12.88
CA ALA A 136 -5.01 2.53 -12.77
C ALA A 136 -4.24 1.37 -12.12
N ILE A 137 -4.83 0.74 -11.12
CA ILE A 137 -4.14 -0.18 -10.24
C ILE A 137 -4.99 -1.42 -10.01
N ALA A 138 -4.39 -2.62 -10.08
CA ALA A 138 -5.08 -3.86 -9.77
C ALA A 138 -4.61 -4.45 -8.43
N SER A 139 -5.56 -4.90 -7.61
CA SER A 139 -5.29 -5.60 -6.35
C SER A 139 -6.12 -6.89 -6.29
N PRO A 140 -5.60 -8.00 -6.83
CA PRO A 140 -6.31 -9.27 -6.83
C PRO A 140 -6.24 -9.97 -5.47
N PHE A 141 -7.24 -10.84 -5.22
CA PHE A 141 -7.23 -11.82 -4.15
C PHE A 141 -7.63 -13.19 -4.70
N LEU A 142 -6.87 -14.21 -4.34
CA LEU A 142 -7.20 -15.60 -4.57
C LEU A 142 -7.21 -16.33 -3.24
N GLY A 143 -8.29 -17.03 -2.92
CA GLY A 143 -8.41 -17.80 -1.69
C GLY A 143 -9.14 -19.11 -1.88
N VAL A 144 -8.74 -20.10 -1.08
CA VAL A 144 -9.42 -21.39 -0.96
C VAL A 144 -9.61 -21.66 0.52
N SER A 145 -10.80 -22.10 0.91
CA SER A 145 -11.05 -22.60 2.26
C SER A 145 -11.86 -23.88 2.22
N SER A 146 -11.69 -24.76 3.23
CA SER A 146 -12.43 -26.03 3.34
C SER A 146 -12.65 -26.40 4.79
N ASP A 147 -13.79 -27.04 5.07
CA ASP A 147 -14.09 -27.69 6.34
C ASP A 147 -13.58 -29.15 6.40
N PHE A 148 -12.93 -29.64 5.32
CA PHE A 148 -12.46 -31.02 5.18
C PHE A 148 -13.53 -32.09 5.48
N GLY A 149 -14.81 -31.73 5.31
CA GLY A 149 -15.94 -32.59 5.68
C GLY A 149 -16.13 -32.71 7.21
N THR A 150 -15.55 -31.84 8.01
CA THR A 150 -15.68 -31.80 9.46
C THR A 150 -16.54 -30.62 9.92
N ASP A 151 -16.93 -30.65 11.18
CA ASP A 151 -17.65 -29.53 11.80
C ASP A 151 -16.78 -28.71 12.77
N PHE A 152 -15.52 -29.09 12.91
CA PHE A 152 -14.63 -28.57 13.96
C PHE A 152 -13.37 -27.90 13.39
N ILE A 153 -12.72 -28.46 12.38
CA ILE A 153 -11.47 -27.96 11.78
C ILE A 153 -11.73 -27.42 10.39
N TYR A 154 -11.15 -26.27 10.11
CA TYR A 154 -11.20 -25.57 8.82
C TYR A 154 -9.80 -25.13 8.45
N GLY A 155 -9.48 -25.13 7.16
CA GLY A 155 -8.20 -24.65 6.65
C GLY A 155 -8.39 -23.80 5.42
N GLY A 156 -7.40 -22.96 5.12
CA GLY A 156 -7.42 -22.13 3.94
C GLY A 156 -6.04 -21.64 3.53
N LEU A 157 -5.96 -21.25 2.25
CA LEU A 157 -4.78 -20.64 1.63
C LEU A 157 -5.24 -19.42 0.83
N SER A 158 -4.45 -18.35 0.84
CA SER A 158 -4.73 -17.18 0.00
C SER A 158 -3.46 -16.50 -0.51
N VAL A 159 -3.62 -15.78 -1.63
CA VAL A 159 -2.65 -14.82 -2.14
C VAL A 159 -3.36 -13.46 -2.24
N SER A 160 -2.74 -12.43 -1.70
CA SER A 160 -3.30 -11.08 -1.65
C SER A 160 -2.23 -10.00 -1.64
N PHE A 161 -2.63 -8.75 -1.91
CA PHE A 161 -1.75 -7.59 -1.96
C PHE A 161 -2.30 -6.46 -1.07
N PRO A 162 -2.23 -6.60 0.26
CA PRO A 162 -2.87 -5.67 1.19
C PRO A 162 -2.18 -4.32 1.28
N PHE A 163 -0.89 -4.27 0.98
CA PHE A 163 -0.11 -3.03 0.93
C PHE A 163 0.50 -2.86 -0.45
N GLY A 164 0.37 -1.66 -0.98
CA GLY A 164 0.97 -1.35 -2.26
C GLY A 164 0.60 0.03 -2.77
N GLY A 165 1.40 0.58 -3.68
CA GLY A 165 1.21 1.88 -4.24
C GLY A 165 2.04 2.22 -5.45
N SER A 166 1.48 3.09 -6.33
CA SER A 166 2.19 3.74 -7.43
C SER A 166 1.95 5.23 -7.45
N ALA A 167 2.97 5.90 -7.93
CA ALA A 167 2.90 7.31 -8.28
C ALA A 167 3.69 7.51 -9.57
N VAL A 168 3.03 7.36 -10.71
CA VAL A 168 3.55 7.80 -12.01
C VAL A 168 2.94 9.17 -12.28
N TRP A 169 3.78 10.19 -12.19
CA TRP A 169 3.34 11.56 -12.30
C TRP A 169 3.38 12.07 -13.73
N ASP A 170 2.46 12.97 -14.05
CA ASP A 170 2.42 13.64 -15.36
C ASP A 170 3.67 14.51 -15.56
N LYS A 171 4.08 14.66 -16.81
CA LYS A 171 5.20 15.51 -17.18
C LYS A 171 4.80 17.00 -17.13
N ASN A 172 5.78 17.86 -16.84
CA ASN A 172 5.65 19.30 -16.99
C ASN A 172 5.88 19.68 -18.47
N SER A 173 4.78 19.89 -19.21
CA SER A 173 4.81 20.17 -20.64
C SER A 173 5.54 21.49 -20.99
N VAL A 174 5.68 22.43 -20.05
CA VAL A 174 6.41 23.68 -20.25
C VAL A 174 7.90 23.42 -20.45
N TYR A 175 8.42 22.36 -19.83
CA TYR A 175 9.83 21.98 -19.87
C TYR A 175 10.12 20.78 -20.78
N GLU A 176 9.12 20.25 -21.48
CA GLU A 176 9.33 19.15 -22.42
C GLU A 176 10.30 19.57 -23.54
N GLY A 177 11.40 18.83 -23.68
CA GLY A 177 12.46 19.14 -24.65
C GLY A 177 13.40 20.31 -24.26
N ASN A 178 13.26 20.88 -23.08
CA ASN A 178 14.17 21.90 -22.60
C ASN A 178 15.56 21.30 -22.34
N GLN A 179 16.58 21.81 -23.02
CA GLN A 179 17.97 21.32 -22.93
C GLN A 179 18.73 21.91 -21.72
N GLN A 180 18.34 23.09 -21.26
CA GLN A 180 18.99 23.77 -20.15
C GLN A 180 18.58 23.18 -18.81
N PHE A 181 17.29 22.82 -18.64
CA PHE A 181 16.75 22.22 -17.41
C PHE A 181 15.94 20.95 -17.75
N PRO A 182 16.58 19.91 -18.27
CA PRO A 182 15.89 18.71 -18.75
C PRO A 182 15.12 17.98 -17.63
N GLY A 183 15.58 18.10 -16.40
CA GLY A 183 14.93 17.50 -15.23
C GLY A 183 13.59 18.12 -14.88
N ALA A 184 13.39 19.40 -15.15
CA ALA A 184 12.15 20.11 -14.88
C ALA A 184 10.95 19.54 -15.66
N ALA A 185 11.18 18.82 -16.77
CA ALA A 185 10.17 18.10 -17.52
C ALA A 185 9.47 16.98 -16.69
N ASP A 186 10.10 16.49 -15.64
CA ASP A 186 9.51 15.46 -14.76
C ASP A 186 8.55 16.03 -13.70
N GLY A 187 8.29 17.33 -13.71
CA GLY A 187 7.31 18.00 -12.86
C GLY A 187 7.85 18.46 -11.50
N GLN A 188 7.04 19.24 -10.80
CA GLN A 188 7.40 19.90 -9.54
C GLN A 188 7.58 18.92 -8.37
N GLN A 189 6.90 17.78 -8.43
CA GLN A 189 6.94 16.71 -7.42
C GLN A 189 8.15 15.77 -7.58
N ARG A 190 8.95 15.89 -8.66
CA ARG A 190 10.03 14.98 -9.03
C ARG A 190 11.06 14.70 -7.94
N TRP A 191 11.24 15.63 -7.03
CA TRP A 191 12.15 15.52 -5.88
C TRP A 191 11.74 14.44 -4.88
N TYR A 192 10.46 14.04 -4.90
CA TYR A 192 9.88 13.01 -4.06
C TYR A 192 9.59 11.73 -4.84
N SER A 193 9.00 11.87 -6.03
CA SER A 193 8.69 10.77 -6.94
C SER A 193 8.46 11.29 -8.36
N ILE A 194 9.11 10.68 -9.32
CA ILE A 194 8.81 10.78 -10.77
C ILE A 194 7.93 9.59 -11.13
N ASP A 195 8.44 8.40 -10.81
CA ASP A 195 7.80 7.11 -10.95
C ASP A 195 8.18 6.26 -9.74
N GLY A 196 7.22 5.59 -9.17
CA GLY A 196 7.50 4.77 -8.01
C GLY A 196 6.42 3.74 -7.73
N SER A 197 6.84 2.59 -7.21
CA SER A 197 5.96 1.52 -6.79
C SER A 197 6.41 0.89 -5.48
N ILE A 198 5.44 0.60 -4.63
CA ILE A 198 5.60 -0.21 -3.43
C ILE A 198 4.57 -1.35 -3.53
N ARG A 199 4.98 -2.58 -3.28
CA ARG A 199 4.10 -3.74 -3.34
C ARG A 199 4.48 -4.77 -2.29
N SER A 200 3.49 -5.29 -1.57
CA SER A 200 3.67 -6.42 -0.66
C SER A 200 2.67 -7.51 -0.99
N MET A 201 3.18 -8.66 -1.45
CA MET A 201 2.41 -9.87 -1.73
C MET A 201 2.42 -10.76 -0.49
N TYR A 202 1.24 -11.16 -0.04
CA TYR A 202 1.03 -12.07 1.08
C TYR A 202 0.57 -13.43 0.56
N VAL A 203 1.33 -14.47 0.86
CA VAL A 203 0.92 -15.87 0.70
C VAL A 203 0.60 -16.38 2.10
N THR A 204 -0.68 -16.59 2.39
CA THR A 204 -1.17 -16.84 3.75
C THR A 204 -1.84 -18.19 3.85
N GLY A 205 -1.39 -19.02 4.81
CA GLY A 205 -2.09 -20.21 5.27
C GLY A 205 -2.86 -19.93 6.54
N ALA A 206 -4.08 -20.48 6.67
CA ALA A 206 -4.91 -20.32 7.86
C ALA A 206 -5.52 -21.65 8.32
N LEU A 207 -5.68 -21.77 9.65
CA LEU A 207 -6.41 -22.83 10.32
C LEU A 207 -7.42 -22.21 11.27
N ALA A 208 -8.64 -22.76 11.33
CA ALA A 208 -9.65 -22.33 12.29
C ALA A 208 -10.36 -23.52 12.93
N PHE A 209 -10.83 -23.27 14.15
CA PHE A 209 -11.53 -24.25 14.98
C PHE A 209 -12.89 -23.68 15.40
N ASN A 210 -13.96 -24.42 15.14
CA ASN A 210 -15.32 -24.04 15.52
C ASN A 210 -15.77 -24.81 16.76
N ILE A 211 -15.91 -24.11 17.88
CA ILE A 211 -16.39 -24.67 19.15
C ILE A 211 -17.90 -24.40 19.26
N ARG A 212 -18.71 -25.14 18.50
CA ARG A 212 -20.17 -24.95 18.36
C ARG A 212 -20.91 -24.88 19.69
N LYS A 213 -20.48 -25.64 20.69
CA LYS A 213 -21.15 -25.68 22.01
C LYS A 213 -21.26 -24.30 22.64
N ILE A 214 -20.25 -23.46 22.45
CA ILE A 214 -20.21 -22.10 23.00
C ILE A 214 -20.43 -21.02 21.93
N GLY A 215 -20.49 -21.38 20.63
CA GLY A 215 -20.65 -20.44 19.52
C GLY A 215 -19.36 -19.67 19.16
N LEU A 216 -18.18 -20.18 19.54
CA LEU A 216 -16.89 -19.52 19.35
C LEU A 216 -16.09 -20.21 18.24
N SER A 217 -15.58 -19.43 17.30
CA SER A 217 -14.56 -19.85 16.35
C SER A 217 -13.25 -19.12 16.64
N ILE A 218 -12.13 -19.85 16.59
CA ILE A 218 -10.77 -19.35 16.80
C ILE A 218 -9.97 -19.66 15.54
N GLY A 219 -9.22 -18.68 15.03
CA GLY A 219 -8.41 -18.84 13.82
C GLY A 219 -6.97 -18.36 14.03
N LEU A 220 -6.05 -19.03 13.35
CA LEU A 220 -4.64 -18.67 13.28
C LEU A 220 -4.23 -18.62 11.82
N SER A 221 -3.33 -17.72 11.47
CA SER A 221 -2.74 -17.67 10.11
C SER A 221 -1.24 -17.39 10.16
N GLY A 222 -0.54 -17.86 9.14
CA GLY A 222 0.86 -17.57 8.90
C GLY A 222 1.06 -17.09 7.47
N SER A 223 1.86 -16.06 7.28
CA SER A 223 2.09 -15.42 5.98
C SER A 223 3.58 -15.42 5.63
N ALA A 224 3.90 -15.80 4.38
CA ALA A 224 5.13 -15.42 3.72
C ALA A 224 4.83 -14.15 2.91
N ILE A 225 5.62 -13.10 3.15
CA ILE A 225 5.39 -11.77 2.61
C ILE A 225 6.58 -11.39 1.73
N ARG A 226 6.33 -11.08 0.46
CA ARG A 226 7.34 -10.52 -0.43
C ARG A 226 7.03 -9.05 -0.64
N SER A 227 7.96 -8.18 -0.23
CA SER A 227 7.86 -6.74 -0.43
C SER A 227 8.87 -6.27 -1.48
N GLU A 228 8.43 -5.34 -2.33
CA GLU A 228 9.22 -4.73 -3.40
C GLU A 228 9.01 -3.22 -3.35
N VAL A 229 10.10 -2.46 -3.55
CA VAL A 229 10.09 -1.00 -3.66
C VAL A 229 10.94 -0.60 -4.85
N ASN A 230 10.30 0.07 -5.81
CA ASN A 230 10.97 0.66 -6.97
C ASN A 230 10.64 2.15 -6.96
N THR A 231 11.63 3.03 -7.04
CA THR A 231 11.38 4.47 -7.05
C THR A 231 12.43 5.22 -7.85
N LEU A 232 11.94 6.05 -8.76
CA LEU A 232 12.73 7.00 -9.52
C LEU A 232 12.38 8.42 -9.08
N ARG A 233 13.39 9.22 -8.77
CA ARG A 233 13.22 10.62 -8.39
C ARG A 233 14.40 11.49 -8.77
N ALA A 234 14.18 12.81 -8.79
CA ALA A 234 15.26 13.78 -8.83
C ALA A 234 15.99 13.82 -7.47
N ARG A 235 17.30 14.07 -7.49
CA ARG A 235 18.08 14.18 -6.28
C ARG A 235 19.33 15.03 -6.51
N ASN A 236 19.59 15.91 -5.54
CA ASN A 236 20.88 16.54 -5.36
C ASN A 236 21.66 15.83 -4.23
N ALA A 237 22.97 15.84 -4.30
CA ALA A 237 23.82 15.19 -3.29
C ALA A 237 23.63 15.79 -1.88
N ASP A 238 23.31 17.08 -1.79
CA ASP A 238 23.08 17.81 -0.54
C ASP A 238 21.61 17.84 -0.08
N GLY A 239 20.70 17.18 -0.84
CA GLY A 239 19.27 17.10 -0.51
C GLY A 239 18.48 18.38 -0.78
N THR A 240 19.04 19.35 -1.54
CA THR A 240 18.32 20.55 -1.99
C THR A 240 17.57 20.30 -3.30
N ASP A 241 16.79 21.28 -3.76
CA ASP A 241 16.12 21.29 -5.07
C ASP A 241 16.69 22.33 -6.04
N ASP A 242 17.94 22.72 -5.82
CA ASP A 242 18.65 23.63 -6.71
C ASP A 242 18.87 22.99 -8.07
N LEU A 243 18.56 23.72 -9.15
CA LEU A 243 18.73 23.23 -10.52
C LEU A 243 20.16 23.35 -11.00
N VAL A 244 20.88 24.39 -10.52
CA VAL A 244 22.22 24.74 -10.95
C VAL A 244 23.20 24.75 -9.77
N ALA A 245 24.44 24.45 -10.06
CA ALA A 245 25.53 24.59 -9.11
C ALA A 245 25.90 26.06 -8.94
N VAL A 246 26.42 26.40 -7.77
CA VAL A 246 26.95 27.72 -7.48
C VAL A 246 28.41 27.67 -7.00
N ASN A 247 29.13 28.69 -7.27
CA ASN A 247 30.48 28.90 -6.78
C ASN A 247 30.48 29.25 -5.27
N SER A 248 31.65 29.24 -4.64
CA SER A 248 31.79 29.57 -3.22
C SER A 248 31.41 31.01 -2.85
N ASP A 249 31.36 31.91 -3.84
CA ASP A 249 30.92 33.29 -3.70
C ASP A 249 29.41 33.49 -3.93
N GLY A 250 28.64 32.40 -4.18
CA GLY A 250 27.21 32.42 -4.43
C GLY A 250 26.83 32.72 -5.88
N THR A 251 27.77 32.90 -6.78
CA THR A 251 27.48 33.09 -8.21
C THR A 251 27.19 31.75 -8.90
N ILE A 252 26.38 31.77 -9.98
CA ILE A 252 26.11 30.57 -10.77
C ILE A 252 27.41 30.02 -11.35
N ALA A 253 27.61 28.71 -11.21
CA ALA A 253 28.72 28.01 -11.83
C ALA A 253 28.46 27.75 -13.31
N PHE A 254 29.49 28.00 -14.15
CA PHE A 254 29.44 27.70 -15.58
C PHE A 254 30.51 26.65 -15.92
N ASP A 255 30.23 25.83 -16.92
CA ASP A 255 31.19 24.87 -17.47
C ASP A 255 32.18 25.55 -18.42
N GLY A 256 33.13 24.77 -18.96
CA GLY A 256 34.14 25.29 -19.88
C GLY A 256 33.59 25.86 -21.19
N ASP A 257 32.35 25.54 -21.55
CA ASP A 257 31.62 26.04 -22.74
C ASP A 257 30.68 27.21 -22.38
N ASN A 258 30.77 27.72 -21.16
CA ASN A 258 29.95 28.82 -20.63
C ASN A 258 28.45 28.47 -20.52
N ASN A 259 28.10 27.17 -20.36
CA ASN A 259 26.75 26.72 -20.00
C ASN A 259 26.62 26.62 -18.49
N THR A 260 25.43 26.86 -17.98
CA THR A 260 25.10 26.69 -16.56
C THR A 260 25.33 25.24 -16.12
N THR A 261 26.12 25.05 -15.05
CA THR A 261 26.37 23.71 -14.52
C THR A 261 25.13 23.15 -13.82
N ILE A 262 24.50 22.14 -14.40
CA ILE A 262 23.32 21.50 -13.82
C ILE A 262 23.72 20.71 -12.57
N LYS A 263 22.98 20.90 -11.48
CA LYS A 263 23.15 20.19 -10.20
C LYS A 263 22.22 19.01 -10.07
N GLU A 264 21.02 19.10 -10.67
CA GLU A 264 19.98 18.10 -10.56
C GLU A 264 20.38 16.77 -11.21
N GLY A 265 20.27 15.68 -10.44
CA GLY A 265 20.48 14.32 -10.92
C GLY A 265 19.25 13.43 -10.75
N ARG A 266 19.42 12.14 -11.01
CA ARG A 266 18.42 11.08 -10.90
C ARG A 266 18.91 9.97 -9.97
N SER A 267 17.97 9.40 -9.23
CA SER A 267 18.21 8.26 -8.34
C SER A 267 17.11 7.22 -8.58
N LEU A 268 17.52 6.01 -8.98
CA LEU A 268 16.64 4.84 -9.15
C LEU A 268 17.01 3.80 -8.09
N VAL A 269 16.05 3.46 -7.25
CA VAL A 269 16.16 2.41 -6.22
C VAL A 269 15.26 1.24 -6.61
N GLU A 270 15.82 0.03 -6.62
CA GLU A 270 15.10 -1.22 -6.89
C GLU A 270 15.48 -2.23 -5.82
N VAL A 271 14.59 -2.47 -4.85
CA VAL A 271 14.84 -3.36 -3.72
C VAL A 271 13.68 -4.29 -3.45
N ASN A 272 13.97 -5.49 -2.95
CA ASN A 272 12.95 -6.45 -2.55
C ASN A 272 13.43 -7.34 -1.39
N GLY A 273 12.47 -8.04 -0.76
CA GLY A 273 12.81 -8.96 0.33
C GLY A 273 11.63 -9.81 0.78
N TRP A 274 11.93 -10.88 1.52
CA TRP A 274 10.94 -11.77 2.12
C TRP A 274 10.86 -11.57 3.62
N GLN A 275 9.64 -11.59 4.16
CA GLN A 275 9.35 -11.46 5.58
C GLN A 275 8.30 -12.50 5.99
N GLY A 276 8.26 -12.83 7.29
CA GLY A 276 7.22 -13.64 7.89
C GLY A 276 6.19 -12.79 8.64
N GLY A 277 4.95 -13.25 8.71
CA GLY A 277 3.90 -12.63 9.51
C GLY A 277 2.91 -13.65 10.04
N PHE A 278 2.08 -13.26 11.01
CA PHE A 278 1.02 -14.11 11.54
C PHE A 278 -0.26 -13.33 11.79
N GLY A 279 -1.35 -14.05 11.95
CA GLY A 279 -2.64 -13.49 12.33
C GLY A 279 -3.36 -14.38 13.35
N ILE A 280 -4.14 -13.75 14.20
CA ILE A 280 -5.03 -14.42 15.16
C ILE A 280 -6.41 -13.82 15.02
N GLY A 281 -7.45 -14.67 15.11
CA GLY A 281 -8.81 -14.23 15.02
C GLY A 281 -9.79 -14.96 15.90
N LEU A 282 -10.85 -14.26 16.25
CA LEU A 282 -12.00 -14.79 17.00
C LEU A 282 -13.29 -14.36 16.33
N VAL A 283 -14.26 -15.26 16.23
CA VAL A 283 -15.64 -14.93 15.87
C VAL A 283 -16.58 -15.62 16.85
N TYR A 284 -17.50 -14.85 17.41
CA TYR A 284 -18.48 -15.31 18.37
C TYR A 284 -19.90 -15.15 17.82
N ASP A 285 -20.63 -16.25 17.64
CA ASP A 285 -22.08 -16.26 17.36
C ASP A 285 -22.84 -16.16 18.69
N VAL A 286 -23.28 -14.96 19.02
CA VAL A 286 -23.85 -14.58 20.32
C VAL A 286 -25.05 -15.43 20.69
N LEU A 287 -25.93 -15.75 19.73
CA LEU A 287 -27.14 -16.54 19.95
C LEU A 287 -27.03 -17.98 19.46
N LYS A 288 -25.88 -18.38 18.89
CA LYS A 288 -25.65 -19.71 18.27
C LYS A 288 -26.68 -20.05 17.18
N LYS A 289 -27.17 -19.03 16.47
CA LYS A 289 -28.20 -19.14 15.43
C LYS A 289 -27.70 -18.66 14.06
N GLY A 290 -26.40 -18.29 13.94
CA GLY A 290 -25.83 -17.77 12.72
C GLY A 290 -26.38 -16.40 12.29
N LYS A 291 -26.84 -15.59 13.24
CA LYS A 291 -27.49 -14.29 12.95
C LYS A 291 -26.81 -13.08 13.58
N TYR A 292 -26.04 -13.28 14.64
CA TYR A 292 -25.42 -12.19 15.43
C TYR A 292 -23.97 -12.55 15.73
N PHE A 293 -23.06 -11.92 15.02
CA PHE A 293 -21.63 -12.21 15.14
C PHE A 293 -20.86 -11.01 15.68
N ILE A 294 -19.89 -11.29 16.53
CA ILE A 294 -18.84 -10.36 16.94
C ILE A 294 -17.53 -10.98 16.48
N GLY A 295 -16.72 -10.22 15.75
CA GLY A 295 -15.41 -10.64 15.26
C GLY A 295 -14.32 -9.71 15.75
N ALA A 296 -13.18 -10.30 16.14
CA ALA A 296 -11.96 -9.58 16.47
C ALA A 296 -10.76 -10.28 15.84
N SER A 297 -9.81 -9.52 15.31
CA SER A 297 -8.58 -10.08 14.76
C SER A 297 -7.38 -9.16 14.96
N TYR A 298 -6.22 -9.78 14.97
CA TYR A 298 -4.91 -9.14 14.95
C TYR A 298 -4.09 -9.71 13.79
N THR A 299 -3.47 -8.82 13.01
CA THR A 299 -2.50 -9.16 11.97
C THR A 299 -1.17 -8.52 12.36
N SER A 300 -0.11 -9.32 12.47
CA SER A 300 1.21 -8.85 12.89
C SER A 300 1.86 -7.96 11.84
N GLN A 301 2.82 -7.18 12.28
CA GLN A 301 3.82 -6.60 11.39
C GLN A 301 4.55 -7.71 10.60
N PRO A 302 5.10 -7.41 9.40
CA PRO A 302 6.14 -8.23 8.81
C PRO A 302 7.33 -8.38 9.78
N ASN A 303 7.92 -9.59 9.84
CA ASN A 303 9.02 -9.94 10.74
C ASN A 303 8.75 -9.78 12.25
N ILE A 304 7.53 -9.83 12.70
CA ILE A 304 7.13 -9.86 14.13
C ILE A 304 7.79 -8.76 14.99
N THR A 305 9.08 -8.51 14.80
CA THR A 305 9.90 -7.49 15.48
C THR A 305 9.83 -6.10 14.85
N GLY A 306 9.15 -5.97 13.72
CA GLY A 306 8.77 -4.69 13.10
C GLY A 306 9.66 -4.21 11.98
N GLY A 307 10.94 -4.52 11.96
CA GLY A 307 11.85 -4.05 10.92
C GLY A 307 11.81 -4.92 9.67
N MET A 308 11.70 -4.30 8.50
CA MET A 308 11.88 -4.93 7.20
C MET A 308 13.18 -4.45 6.59
N THR A 309 14.00 -5.37 6.08
CA THR A 309 15.15 -5.05 5.25
C THR A 309 14.91 -5.57 3.86
N LEU A 310 14.96 -4.69 2.87
CA LEU A 310 14.87 -5.00 1.45
C LEU A 310 16.23 -4.74 0.82
N THR A 311 16.71 -5.66 -0.01
CA THR A 311 18.03 -5.58 -0.64
C THR A 311 17.89 -5.41 -2.15
N GLY A 312 18.85 -4.75 -2.78
CA GLY A 312 18.86 -4.54 -4.22
C GLY A 312 19.87 -3.51 -4.66
N THR A 313 19.50 -2.69 -5.63
CA THR A 313 20.42 -1.75 -6.27
C THR A 313 19.92 -0.31 -6.22
N LEU A 314 20.87 0.59 -6.09
CA LEU A 314 20.72 2.02 -6.35
C LEU A 314 21.52 2.37 -7.60
N ARG A 315 20.89 3.11 -8.52
CA ARG A 315 21.57 3.74 -9.66
C ARG A 315 21.42 5.24 -9.53
N ASN A 316 22.54 5.92 -9.39
CA ASN A 316 22.61 7.38 -9.37
C ASN A 316 23.19 7.88 -10.69
N ALA A 317 22.54 8.88 -11.26
CA ALA A 317 23.07 9.70 -12.35
C ALA A 317 23.01 11.15 -11.88
N LEU A 318 23.88 11.50 -10.94
CA LEU A 318 24.00 12.88 -10.43
C LEU A 318 24.76 13.71 -11.45
N ALA A 319 24.31 14.94 -11.71
CA ALA A 319 24.85 15.79 -12.77
C ALA A 319 26.36 16.07 -12.64
N VAL A 320 26.88 16.04 -11.42
CA VAL A 320 28.29 16.30 -11.11
C VAL A 320 29.17 15.04 -11.03
N SER A 321 28.60 13.85 -11.25
CA SER A 321 29.33 12.58 -11.18
C SER A 321 28.94 11.64 -12.31
N GLN A 322 29.80 10.70 -12.65
CA GLN A 322 29.42 9.61 -13.54
C GLN A 322 28.27 8.78 -12.93
N ALA A 323 27.44 8.21 -13.81
CA ALA A 323 26.42 7.28 -13.35
C ALA A 323 27.08 6.14 -12.57
N ASP A 324 26.60 5.92 -11.35
CA ASP A 324 27.11 4.92 -10.43
C ASP A 324 26.02 3.95 -10.04
N GLN A 325 26.41 2.71 -9.74
CA GLN A 325 25.52 1.67 -9.25
C GLN A 325 26.15 1.03 -8.02
N SER A 326 25.38 0.99 -6.92
CA SER A 326 25.77 0.34 -5.68
C SER A 326 24.72 -0.67 -5.21
N GLU A 327 25.14 -1.63 -4.40
CA GLU A 327 24.24 -2.51 -3.65
C GLU A 327 23.73 -1.78 -2.42
N VAL A 328 22.41 -1.84 -2.22
CA VAL A 328 21.76 -1.11 -1.13
C VAL A 328 20.82 -1.98 -0.32
N GLU A 329 20.64 -1.57 0.91
CA GLU A 329 19.57 -2.02 1.79
C GLU A 329 18.61 -0.87 2.08
N LEU A 330 17.30 -1.14 1.98
CA LEU A 330 16.26 -0.24 2.47
C LEU A 330 15.64 -0.82 3.73
N THR A 331 15.79 -0.12 4.85
CA THR A 331 15.09 -0.45 6.09
C THR A 331 13.82 0.36 6.22
N GLN A 332 12.70 -0.30 6.51
CA GLN A 332 11.40 0.32 6.74
C GLN A 332 10.52 -0.56 7.64
N SER A 333 9.36 -0.06 8.04
CA SER A 333 8.37 -0.83 8.80
C SER A 333 6.98 -0.73 8.18
N LEU A 334 6.22 -1.81 8.24
CA LEU A 334 4.78 -1.84 7.97
C LEU A 334 4.03 -2.12 9.27
N PRO A 335 2.79 -1.62 9.41
CA PRO A 335 2.04 -1.71 10.65
C PRO A 335 1.47 -3.10 10.92
N ASP A 336 1.16 -3.36 12.17
CA ASP A 336 0.16 -4.34 12.59
C ASP A 336 -1.23 -3.71 12.62
N ILE A 337 -2.24 -4.58 12.54
CA ILE A 337 -3.63 -4.15 12.42
C ILE A 337 -4.49 -4.94 13.40
N ILE A 338 -5.28 -4.22 14.21
CA ILE A 338 -6.36 -4.78 15.02
C ILE A 338 -7.68 -4.46 14.32
N ARG A 339 -8.55 -5.45 14.18
CA ARG A 339 -9.89 -5.27 13.62
C ARG A 339 -10.94 -5.76 14.60
N LEU A 340 -12.05 -5.02 14.69
CA LEU A 340 -13.20 -5.37 15.48
C LEU A 340 -14.46 -5.12 14.66
N GLY A 341 -15.45 -6.01 14.74
CA GLY A 341 -16.68 -5.81 14.00
C GLY A 341 -17.84 -6.64 14.52
N VAL A 342 -19.02 -6.18 14.16
CA VAL A 342 -20.29 -6.89 14.42
C VAL A 342 -21.06 -7.05 13.13
N ARG A 343 -21.73 -8.19 12.97
CA ARG A 343 -22.65 -8.49 11.89
C ARG A 343 -23.96 -8.96 12.48
N ILE A 344 -25.07 -8.34 12.05
CA ILE A 344 -26.40 -8.56 12.58
C ILE A 344 -27.33 -8.85 11.40
N ARG A 345 -27.93 -10.05 11.37
CA ARG A 345 -28.91 -10.48 10.37
C ARG A 345 -30.23 -10.84 11.06
N PRO A 346 -31.04 -9.86 11.48
CA PRO A 346 -32.24 -10.12 12.26
C PRO A 346 -33.29 -10.91 11.49
N THR A 347 -33.35 -10.72 10.18
CA THR A 347 -34.22 -11.45 9.25
C THR A 347 -33.41 -12.00 8.09
N ASP A 348 -34.01 -12.84 7.26
CA ASP A 348 -33.33 -13.36 6.05
C ASP A 348 -33.22 -12.29 4.94
N LYS A 349 -33.86 -11.11 5.12
CA LYS A 349 -33.85 -10.00 4.15
C LYS A 349 -32.90 -8.87 4.47
N TYR A 350 -32.47 -8.73 5.72
CA TYR A 350 -31.65 -7.59 6.15
C TYR A 350 -30.41 -8.02 6.90
N GLU A 351 -29.29 -7.43 6.59
CA GLU A 351 -28.05 -7.55 7.34
C GLU A 351 -27.44 -6.18 7.55
N LEU A 352 -26.92 -5.95 8.74
CA LEU A 352 -26.14 -4.76 9.11
C LEU A 352 -24.77 -5.19 9.59
N ARG A 353 -23.75 -4.40 9.23
CA ARG A 353 -22.36 -4.59 9.58
C ARG A 353 -21.80 -3.28 10.09
N LEU A 354 -21.16 -3.31 11.26
CA LEU A 354 -20.37 -2.22 11.78
C LEU A 354 -19.01 -2.78 12.14
N PHE A 355 -17.95 -2.20 11.62
CA PHE A 355 -16.59 -2.64 11.92
C PHE A 355 -15.61 -1.48 11.85
N GLY A 356 -14.49 -1.66 12.51
CA GLY A 356 -13.39 -0.73 12.50
C GLY A 356 -12.06 -1.45 12.58
N ASP A 357 -11.03 -0.70 12.28
CA ASP A 357 -9.64 -1.11 12.40
C ASP A 357 -8.81 -0.03 13.09
N TYR A 358 -7.81 -0.49 13.78
CA TYR A 358 -6.72 0.31 14.30
C TYR A 358 -5.42 -0.20 13.68
N THR A 359 -4.69 0.69 13.02
CA THR A 359 -3.46 0.39 12.31
C THR A 359 -2.32 1.17 12.94
N ARG A 360 -1.34 0.46 13.51
CA ARG A 360 -0.22 1.05 14.24
C ARG A 360 0.86 1.57 13.29
N TRP A 361 0.56 2.67 12.61
CA TRP A 361 1.50 3.32 11.69
C TRP A 361 2.65 4.05 12.39
N SER A 362 2.58 4.27 13.71
CA SER A 362 3.68 4.85 14.50
C SER A 362 4.98 4.06 14.41
N VAL A 363 4.93 2.79 13.97
CA VAL A 363 6.14 1.99 13.67
C VAL A 363 6.89 2.47 12.42
N ALA A 364 6.24 3.24 11.55
CA ALA A 364 6.84 3.83 10.35
C ALA A 364 7.46 5.19 10.68
N GLU A 365 8.50 5.17 11.51
CA GLU A 365 9.25 6.38 11.90
C GLU A 365 10.12 6.91 10.78
N ARG A 366 10.73 6.00 10.00
CA ARG A 366 11.72 6.33 8.97
C ARG A 366 11.83 5.23 7.91
N GLN A 367 12.38 5.63 6.77
CA GLN A 367 12.93 4.74 5.76
C GLN A 367 14.39 5.11 5.57
N CYS A 368 15.29 4.15 5.66
CA CYS A 368 16.73 4.40 5.54
C CYS A 368 17.30 3.55 4.40
N LEU A 369 17.88 4.24 3.41
CA LEU A 369 18.60 3.65 2.29
C LEU A 369 20.08 3.65 2.61
N ILE A 370 20.70 2.49 2.65
CA ILE A 370 22.05 2.25 3.12
C ILE A 370 22.86 1.65 1.97
N ASP A 371 24.06 2.18 1.73
CA ASP A 371 25.07 1.53 0.90
C ASP A 371 25.68 0.36 1.69
N VAL A 372 25.57 -0.86 1.13
CA VAL A 372 26.06 -2.08 1.78
C VAL A 372 27.56 -2.01 2.06
N ALA A 373 28.34 -1.39 1.16
CA ALA A 373 29.79 -1.26 1.31
C ALA A 373 30.24 -0.36 2.46
N GLY A 374 29.40 0.64 2.84
CA GLY A 374 29.68 1.58 3.93
C GLY A 374 28.93 1.29 5.22
N LYS A 375 28.18 0.19 5.29
CA LYS A 375 27.33 -0.14 6.43
C LYS A 375 28.14 -0.51 7.67
N THR A 376 27.73 0.02 8.82
CA THR A 376 28.21 -0.33 10.15
C THR A 376 27.05 -0.74 11.06
N ASP A 377 27.35 -1.21 12.28
CA ASP A 377 26.32 -1.56 13.29
C ASP A 377 25.52 -0.32 13.75
N ASN A 378 26.07 0.88 13.58
CA ASN A 378 25.44 2.13 13.99
C ASN A 378 24.65 2.80 12.86
N THR A 379 24.78 2.34 11.63
CA THR A 379 24.13 2.95 10.46
C THR A 379 22.61 3.07 10.66
N CYS A 380 22.06 4.26 10.44
CA CYS A 380 20.65 4.64 10.65
C CYS A 380 20.19 4.67 12.12
N ASN A 381 21.08 4.55 13.07
CA ASN A 381 20.75 4.61 14.50
C ASN A 381 20.83 6.04 15.03
N PHE A 382 20.06 6.94 14.39
CA PHE A 382 20.02 8.36 14.77
C PHE A 382 19.32 8.54 16.13
N ASP A 383 19.94 9.33 17.01
CA ASP A 383 19.39 9.78 18.27
C ASP A 383 18.39 10.94 18.10
N ASN A 384 17.77 11.38 19.21
CA ASN A 384 16.86 12.54 19.27
C ASN A 384 15.56 12.40 18.46
N LEU A 385 15.01 11.19 18.35
CA LEU A 385 13.74 10.92 17.67
C LEU A 385 12.58 11.78 18.22
N ASP A 386 12.53 11.99 19.53
CA ASP A 386 11.44 12.73 20.18
C ASP A 386 11.42 14.23 19.80
N THR A 387 12.57 14.81 19.45
CA THR A 387 12.69 16.22 19.08
C THR A 387 12.83 16.43 17.57
N ALA A 388 12.91 15.37 16.78
CA ALA A 388 13.19 15.43 15.35
C ALA A 388 12.25 16.34 14.55
N LEU A 389 10.97 16.42 14.91
CA LEU A 389 9.99 17.27 14.23
C LEU A 389 9.98 18.72 14.74
N THR A 390 10.44 18.97 15.97
CA THR A 390 10.48 20.31 16.57
C THR A 390 11.82 21.00 16.36
N GLU A 391 12.89 20.22 16.35
CA GLU A 391 14.29 20.66 16.15
C GLU A 391 14.96 19.84 15.02
N PRO A 392 14.42 19.88 13.79
CA PRO A 392 14.87 19.02 12.70
C PRO A 392 16.36 19.26 12.32
N GLU A 393 16.88 20.44 12.54
CA GLU A 393 18.28 20.80 12.31
C GLU A 393 19.28 20.00 13.17
N ASN A 394 18.82 19.43 14.28
CA ASN A 394 19.62 18.61 15.19
C ASN A 394 19.48 17.10 14.92
N PHE A 395 18.71 16.69 13.90
CA PHE A 395 18.38 15.30 13.66
C PHE A 395 18.90 14.77 12.32
N GLY A 396 19.52 13.60 12.34
CA GLY A 396 19.86 12.83 11.13
C GLY A 396 20.97 13.42 10.27
N GLY A 397 21.84 14.23 10.85
CA GLY A 397 22.98 14.85 10.15
C GLY A 397 24.18 13.93 10.06
N SER A 398 25.07 14.22 9.08
CA SER A 398 26.36 13.57 8.91
C SER A 398 27.39 13.95 9.98
N SER A 399 27.16 15.03 10.71
CA SER A 399 28.00 15.49 11.82
C SER A 399 27.18 15.65 13.09
N LEU A 400 27.84 15.42 14.21
CA LEU A 400 27.32 15.70 15.55
C LEU A 400 27.49 17.20 15.89
N PRO A 401 26.81 17.72 16.94
CA PRO A 401 26.92 19.13 17.34
C PRO A 401 28.35 19.58 17.71
N ASP A 402 29.20 18.65 18.10
CA ASP A 402 30.63 18.92 18.40
C ASP A 402 31.52 18.97 17.14
N GLY A 403 30.92 18.75 15.94
CA GLY A 403 31.61 18.74 14.67
C GLY A 403 32.25 17.42 14.28
N THR A 404 32.18 16.40 15.12
CA THR A 404 32.64 15.03 14.79
C THR A 404 31.71 14.33 13.81
N GLN A 405 32.21 13.33 13.09
CA GLN A 405 31.38 12.51 12.20
C GLN A 405 30.32 11.74 13.01
N ASN A 406 29.09 11.76 12.53
CA ASN A 406 28.00 10.99 13.13
C ASN A 406 28.06 9.53 12.67
N PRO A 407 28.35 8.56 13.57
CA PRO A 407 28.42 7.15 13.18
C PRO A 407 27.11 6.60 12.61
N ALA A 408 25.96 7.19 12.99
CA ALA A 408 24.66 6.79 12.46
C ALA A 408 24.46 7.16 10.99
N ALA A 409 25.20 8.15 10.48
CA ALA A 409 25.16 8.59 9.10
C ALA A 409 26.14 7.83 8.19
N GLU A 410 27.02 7.02 8.74
CA GLU A 410 27.98 6.23 7.96
C GLU A 410 27.26 5.21 7.11
N GLY A 411 27.57 5.15 5.80
CA GLY A 411 26.89 4.29 4.83
C GLY A 411 25.47 4.73 4.46
N VAL A 412 24.93 5.78 5.06
CA VAL A 412 23.59 6.27 4.72
C VAL A 412 23.60 7.02 3.40
N VAL A 413 22.95 6.45 2.40
CA VAL A 413 22.70 7.13 1.12
C VAL A 413 21.61 8.17 1.30
N GLN A 414 20.51 7.78 1.96
CA GLN A 414 19.41 8.68 2.25
C GLN A 414 18.60 8.19 3.45
N HIS A 415 18.27 9.12 4.29
CA HIS A 415 17.34 8.91 5.39
C HIS A 415 16.05 9.71 5.12
N LEU A 416 14.91 9.05 5.21
CA LEU A 416 13.58 9.63 4.96
C LEU A 416 12.79 9.61 6.28
N PRO A 417 12.69 10.72 6.99
CA PRO A 417 11.89 10.81 8.20
C PRO A 417 10.40 10.67 7.84
N ARG A 418 9.68 9.78 8.50
CA ARG A 418 8.25 9.53 8.31
C ARG A 418 7.44 10.00 9.51
N PHE A 419 7.81 9.58 10.70
CA PHE A 419 7.14 9.90 11.97
C PHE A 419 5.62 9.77 11.91
N TRP A 420 5.15 8.72 11.24
CA TRP A 420 3.72 8.49 11.04
C TRP A 420 3.03 8.23 12.38
N LYS A 421 1.72 8.49 12.41
CA LYS A 421 0.88 8.35 13.60
C LYS A 421 -0.09 7.19 13.39
N ASP A 422 -0.51 6.57 14.47
CA ASP A 422 -1.52 5.53 14.41
C ASP A 422 -2.80 6.05 13.77
N ALA A 423 -3.41 5.20 12.95
CA ALA A 423 -4.62 5.54 12.23
C ALA A 423 -5.73 4.53 12.54
N GLY A 424 -6.97 4.98 12.47
CA GLY A 424 -8.13 4.15 12.64
C GLY A 424 -9.20 4.44 11.61
N GLY A 425 -9.98 3.40 11.32
CA GLY A 425 -11.12 3.47 10.43
C GLY A 425 -12.37 2.89 11.06
N VAL A 426 -13.53 3.40 10.64
CA VAL A 426 -14.84 2.86 10.99
C VAL A 426 -15.71 2.77 9.75
N ARG A 427 -16.44 1.65 9.60
CA ARG A 427 -17.30 1.40 8.45
C ARG A 427 -18.63 0.81 8.88
N LEU A 428 -19.68 1.31 8.24
CA LEU A 428 -21.06 0.83 8.36
C LEU A 428 -21.51 0.30 7.01
N GLY A 429 -22.05 -0.92 6.97
CA GLY A 429 -22.61 -1.52 5.77
C GLY A 429 -24.00 -2.12 6.04
N GLY A 430 -24.80 -2.19 5.01
CA GLY A 430 -26.11 -2.82 5.05
C GLY A 430 -26.40 -3.56 3.77
N SER A 431 -27.05 -4.72 3.90
CA SER A 431 -27.51 -5.56 2.78
C SER A 431 -29.01 -5.77 2.84
N TYR A 432 -29.60 -5.87 1.65
CA TYR A 432 -31.00 -6.25 1.45
C TYR A 432 -31.12 -7.33 0.37
N TRP A 433 -31.78 -8.44 0.69
CA TRP A 433 -32.10 -9.50 -0.26
C TRP A 433 -33.46 -9.23 -0.91
N PHE A 434 -33.44 -8.84 -2.19
CA PHE A 434 -34.66 -8.64 -3.00
C PHE A 434 -35.38 -9.98 -3.21
N ILE A 435 -34.62 -11.00 -3.55
CA ILE A 435 -34.95 -12.42 -3.58
C ILE A 435 -33.79 -13.18 -2.92
N PRO A 436 -33.94 -14.45 -2.54
CA PRO A 436 -32.88 -15.20 -1.85
C PRO A 436 -31.53 -15.23 -2.59
N GLU A 437 -31.56 -15.13 -3.92
CA GLU A 437 -30.40 -15.20 -4.79
C GLU A 437 -29.76 -13.83 -5.08
N VAL A 438 -30.47 -12.71 -4.83
CA VAL A 438 -30.00 -11.36 -5.20
C VAL A 438 -29.97 -10.44 -3.99
N GLU A 439 -28.76 -10.06 -3.62
CA GLU A 439 -28.44 -9.12 -2.55
C GLU A 439 -27.99 -7.80 -3.14
N GLY A 440 -28.58 -6.69 -2.72
CA GLY A 440 -28.03 -5.35 -2.90
C GLY A 440 -27.45 -4.84 -1.60
N TYR A 441 -26.36 -4.07 -1.66
CA TYR A 441 -25.72 -3.55 -0.46
C TYR A 441 -25.14 -2.15 -0.67
N LEU A 442 -25.06 -1.44 0.44
CA LEU A 442 -24.48 -0.10 0.54
C LEU A 442 -23.53 -0.05 1.73
N GLY A 443 -22.55 0.81 1.66
CA GLY A 443 -21.62 1.04 2.77
C GLY A 443 -21.08 2.47 2.78
N ALA A 444 -20.67 2.89 3.96
CA ALA A 444 -19.98 4.15 4.19
C ALA A 444 -18.87 3.97 5.23
N GLY A 445 -17.81 4.75 5.13
CA GLY A 445 -16.71 4.69 6.06
C GLY A 445 -15.96 6.01 6.19
N TYR A 446 -15.17 6.07 7.25
CA TYR A 446 -14.21 7.13 7.52
C TYR A 446 -12.90 6.50 7.98
N ASP A 447 -11.77 7.02 7.47
CA ASP A 447 -10.43 6.65 7.92
C ASP A 447 -9.63 7.92 8.24
N SER A 448 -8.94 7.92 9.39
CA SER A 448 -8.02 8.99 9.75
C SER A 448 -6.73 8.91 8.94
N THR A 449 -6.01 10.03 8.85
CA THR A 449 -4.65 10.04 8.26
C THR A 449 -3.62 9.45 9.22
N ALA A 450 -2.62 8.78 8.65
CA ALA A 450 -1.42 8.35 9.38
C ALA A 450 -0.25 9.34 9.23
N VAL A 451 -0.24 10.13 8.15
CA VAL A 451 0.91 10.98 7.80
C VAL A 451 0.77 12.36 8.45
N PRO A 452 1.76 12.80 9.27
CA PRO A 452 1.78 14.15 9.83
C PRO A 452 2.10 15.18 8.74
N LEU A 453 1.61 16.42 8.94
CA LEU A 453 1.80 17.50 7.95
C LEU A 453 3.27 17.88 7.77
N GLU A 454 4.07 17.66 8.80
CA GLU A 454 5.50 17.96 8.86
C GLU A 454 6.31 17.11 7.87
N THR A 455 5.86 15.89 7.59
CA THR A 455 6.55 14.92 6.71
C THR A 455 5.68 14.42 5.56
N LEU A 456 4.51 15.04 5.34
CA LEU A 456 3.68 14.73 4.17
C LEU A 456 4.40 15.15 2.89
N ASP A 457 4.55 14.22 1.96
CA ASP A 457 5.19 14.44 0.67
C ASP A 457 4.41 13.77 -0.50
N PRO A 458 4.67 14.15 -1.76
CA PRO A 458 3.98 13.60 -2.93
C PRO A 458 4.22 12.10 -3.19
N ALA A 459 5.28 11.49 -2.63
CA ALA A 459 5.55 10.08 -2.85
C ALA A 459 4.56 9.19 -2.09
N LEU A 460 4.22 9.57 -0.84
CA LEU A 460 3.38 8.78 0.05
C LEU A 460 2.28 9.65 0.69
N MET A 461 1.32 10.07 -0.13
CA MET A 461 0.23 10.95 0.31
C MET A 461 -0.82 10.16 1.08
N ASP A 462 -1.11 10.58 2.32
CA ASP A 462 -2.29 10.15 3.06
C ASP A 462 -2.95 11.33 3.79
N MET A 463 -4.27 11.37 3.72
CA MET A 463 -5.10 12.38 4.32
C MET A 463 -6.36 11.73 4.89
N HIS A 464 -7.08 12.43 5.76
CA HIS A 464 -8.42 12.01 6.19
C HIS A 464 -9.30 11.72 4.99
N LYS A 465 -10.08 10.64 5.04
CA LYS A 465 -10.88 10.20 3.89
C LYS A 465 -12.20 9.58 4.29
N PHE A 466 -13.20 9.80 3.43
CA PHE A 466 -14.49 9.13 3.49
C PHE A 466 -14.60 8.14 2.35
N SER A 467 -15.33 7.06 2.58
CA SER A 467 -15.65 6.09 1.54
C SER A 467 -17.16 5.86 1.46
N LEU A 468 -17.64 5.70 0.22
CA LEU A 468 -19.01 5.28 -0.08
C LEU A 468 -18.93 4.11 -1.03
N SER A 469 -19.74 3.08 -0.79
CA SER A 469 -19.78 1.87 -1.63
C SER A 469 -21.20 1.44 -1.89
N ALA A 470 -21.39 0.84 -3.07
CA ALA A 470 -22.64 0.20 -3.46
C ALA A 470 -22.31 -1.02 -4.31
N GLY A 471 -23.14 -2.05 -4.19
CA GLY A 471 -22.92 -3.26 -4.97
C GLY A 471 -24.08 -4.22 -4.97
N VAL A 472 -23.90 -5.30 -5.74
CA VAL A 472 -24.85 -6.38 -5.89
C VAL A 472 -24.11 -7.70 -5.85
N ARG A 473 -24.69 -8.69 -5.16
CA ARG A 473 -24.25 -10.09 -5.17
C ARG A 473 -25.39 -10.94 -5.71
N TRP A 474 -25.05 -11.84 -6.61
CA TRP A 474 -25.99 -12.76 -7.24
C TRP A 474 -25.52 -14.20 -7.12
N GLN A 475 -26.35 -15.05 -6.50
CA GLN A 475 -26.19 -16.49 -6.49
C GLN A 475 -26.71 -17.05 -7.82
N ILE A 476 -25.84 -17.16 -8.81
CA ILE A 476 -26.19 -17.54 -10.19
C ILE A 476 -26.73 -18.97 -10.26
N VAL A 477 -26.00 -19.88 -9.58
CA VAL A 477 -26.38 -21.26 -9.39
C VAL A 477 -25.96 -21.71 -7.98
N LYS A 478 -26.42 -22.87 -7.53
CA LYS A 478 -26.14 -23.39 -6.17
C LYS A 478 -24.65 -23.29 -5.77
N HIS A 479 -23.75 -23.42 -6.72
CA HIS A 479 -22.32 -23.53 -6.51
C HIS A 479 -21.51 -22.29 -6.96
N LEU A 480 -22.17 -21.23 -7.41
CA LEU A 480 -21.50 -20.03 -7.92
C LEU A 480 -22.27 -18.78 -7.52
N ALA A 481 -21.62 -17.93 -6.74
CA ALA A 481 -22.03 -16.56 -6.53
C ALA A 481 -21.02 -15.59 -7.18
N MET A 482 -21.52 -14.50 -7.69
CA MET A 482 -20.70 -13.37 -8.16
C MET A 482 -21.16 -12.08 -7.51
N ALA A 483 -20.25 -11.13 -7.34
CA ALA A 483 -20.61 -9.80 -6.90
C ALA A 483 -19.80 -8.74 -7.63
N PHE A 484 -20.41 -7.56 -7.70
CA PHE A 484 -19.77 -6.33 -8.16
C PHE A 484 -19.97 -5.25 -7.12
N THR A 485 -18.89 -4.53 -6.78
CA THR A 485 -18.90 -3.38 -5.87
C THR A 485 -18.21 -2.20 -6.54
N ALA A 486 -18.83 -1.04 -6.48
CA ALA A 486 -18.19 0.24 -6.76
C ALA A 486 -17.98 0.98 -5.42
N THR A 487 -16.79 1.49 -5.20
CA THR A 487 -16.45 2.26 -3.99
C THR A 487 -15.74 3.55 -4.40
N GLU A 488 -16.17 4.66 -3.83
CA GLU A 488 -15.52 5.95 -3.94
C GLU A 488 -14.82 6.30 -2.63
N ILE A 489 -13.55 6.72 -2.71
CA ILE A 489 -12.77 7.20 -1.56
C ILE A 489 -12.38 8.65 -1.84
N ILE A 490 -12.93 9.53 -1.02
CA ILE A 490 -12.80 10.98 -1.13
C ILE A 490 -11.86 11.44 -0.02
N TYR A 491 -10.67 11.91 -0.39
CA TYR A 491 -9.71 12.47 0.54
C TYR A 491 -10.00 13.94 0.80
N LEU A 492 -9.88 14.37 2.03
CA LEU A 492 -10.01 15.78 2.37
C LEU A 492 -8.79 16.54 1.85
N ARG A 493 -9.05 17.61 1.09
CA ARG A 493 -8.00 18.51 0.60
C ARG A 493 -7.18 19.01 1.79
N THR A 494 -5.85 18.85 1.72
CA THR A 494 -4.93 19.16 2.82
C THR A 494 -3.86 20.15 2.35
N SER A 495 -3.51 21.10 3.21
CA SER A 495 -2.44 22.05 2.97
C SER A 495 -1.38 21.90 4.06
N THR A 496 -0.12 21.84 3.66
CA THR A 496 1.05 21.78 4.54
C THR A 496 1.80 23.11 4.60
N LYS A 497 1.22 24.19 4.06
CA LYS A 497 1.88 25.49 3.96
C LYS A 497 2.55 25.91 5.27
N GLY A 498 3.90 26.08 5.24
CA GLY A 498 4.72 26.45 6.37
C GLY A 498 4.87 25.36 7.45
N LYS A 499 4.47 24.10 7.19
CA LYS A 499 4.57 23.01 8.17
C LYS A 499 5.59 21.94 7.80
N SER A 500 5.96 21.82 6.52
CA SER A 500 7.00 20.88 6.11
C SER A 500 8.32 21.21 6.79
N VAL A 501 8.93 20.21 7.41
CA VAL A 501 10.26 20.34 8.05
C VAL A 501 11.35 19.63 7.25
N LEU A 502 11.02 19.05 6.10
CA LEU A 502 11.90 18.18 5.33
C LEU A 502 13.19 18.87 4.86
N ASN A 503 13.13 20.16 4.54
CA ASN A 503 14.28 20.97 4.12
C ASN A 503 15.11 21.51 5.28
N ARG A 504 14.64 21.38 6.53
CA ARG A 504 15.36 21.83 7.73
C ARG A 504 16.32 20.77 8.28
N PHE A 505 16.11 19.51 7.92
CA PHE A 505 17.06 18.46 8.30
C PHE A 505 18.42 18.67 7.65
N PRO A 506 19.52 18.30 8.30
CA PRO A 506 20.84 18.24 7.66
C PRO A 506 20.94 17.01 6.74
N ALA A 507 21.87 17.02 5.77
CA ALA A 507 22.17 15.84 4.95
C ALA A 507 22.76 14.70 5.83
N PRO A 508 22.45 13.41 5.59
CA PRO A 508 21.73 12.83 4.45
C PRO A 508 20.21 12.78 4.62
N THR A 509 19.65 13.40 5.66
CA THR A 509 18.20 13.40 5.96
C THR A 509 17.44 14.48 5.18
N ARG A 510 18.13 15.56 4.79
CA ARG A 510 17.51 16.67 4.07
C ARG A 510 16.81 16.22 2.78
N GLN A 511 15.62 16.77 2.58
CA GLN A 511 14.87 16.75 1.32
C GLN A 511 14.35 18.17 1.06
N PRO A 512 13.95 18.50 -0.17
CA PRO A 512 13.26 19.77 -0.43
C PRO A 512 12.01 19.94 0.43
N SER A 513 11.54 21.18 0.61
CA SER A 513 10.26 21.44 1.27
C SER A 513 9.12 20.83 0.46
N ALA A 514 8.28 20.06 1.14
CA ALA A 514 7.05 19.49 0.59
C ALA A 514 5.82 20.36 0.88
N ASP A 515 6.03 21.62 1.23
CA ASP A 515 4.90 22.54 1.39
C ASP A 515 4.07 22.62 0.12
N GLY A 516 2.76 22.58 0.29
CA GLY A 516 1.84 22.58 -0.83
C GLY A 516 0.41 22.23 -0.46
N VAL A 517 -0.38 22.07 -1.51
CA VAL A 517 -1.77 21.62 -1.40
C VAL A 517 -1.90 20.26 -2.04
N TYR A 518 -2.44 19.32 -1.28
CA TYR A 518 -2.60 17.92 -1.65
C TYR A 518 -4.07 17.61 -1.89
N THR A 519 -4.36 16.93 -2.98
CA THR A 519 -5.69 16.42 -3.33
C THR A 519 -5.58 14.98 -3.81
N GLN A 520 -6.55 14.14 -3.45
CA GLN A 520 -6.60 12.76 -3.92
C GLN A 520 -8.04 12.26 -3.94
N PHE A 521 -8.32 11.40 -4.93
CA PHE A 521 -9.59 10.73 -5.12
C PHE A 521 -9.36 9.35 -5.71
N LEU A 522 -10.06 8.32 -5.21
CA LEU A 522 -9.98 6.96 -5.74
C LEU A 522 -11.37 6.42 -6.04
N GLN A 523 -11.48 5.72 -7.16
CA GLN A 523 -12.61 4.84 -7.47
C GLN A 523 -12.13 3.40 -7.49
N LEU A 524 -12.79 2.53 -6.73
CA LEU A 524 -12.51 1.11 -6.71
C LEU A 524 -13.67 0.36 -7.37
N PHE A 525 -13.34 -0.52 -8.29
CA PHE A 525 -14.29 -1.46 -8.89
C PHE A 525 -13.83 -2.87 -8.52
N ASN A 526 -14.66 -3.57 -7.76
CA ASN A 526 -14.37 -4.92 -7.28
C ASN A 526 -15.35 -5.90 -7.91
N ILE A 527 -14.83 -6.99 -8.46
CA ILE A 527 -15.61 -8.12 -8.95
C ILE A 527 -15.05 -9.38 -8.32
N TYR A 528 -15.93 -10.20 -7.71
CA TYR A 528 -15.52 -11.49 -7.24
C TYR A 528 -16.42 -12.62 -7.70
N ALA A 529 -15.87 -13.83 -7.72
CA ALA A 529 -16.59 -15.10 -7.84
C ALA A 529 -16.27 -15.97 -6.62
N ASP A 530 -17.32 -16.54 -6.01
CA ASP A 530 -17.25 -17.54 -4.95
C ASP A 530 -17.85 -18.85 -5.47
N ILE A 531 -17.00 -19.88 -5.59
CA ILE A 531 -17.35 -21.20 -6.07
C ILE A 531 -17.35 -22.16 -4.89
N SER A 532 -18.49 -22.79 -4.58
CA SER A 532 -18.66 -23.67 -3.41
C SER A 532 -19.03 -25.10 -3.79
N PHE A 533 -18.52 -26.08 -3.04
CA PHE A 533 -18.72 -27.52 -3.29
C PHE A 533 -19.18 -28.25 -2.04
#